data_a1c885663238075f98e9884aea2f479f
#
_entry.id   a1c885663238075f98e9884aea2f479f
#
_cell.length_a   1.000
_cell.length_b   1.000
_cell.length_c   1.000
_cell.angle_alpha   90.00
_cell.angle_beta   90.00
_cell.angle_gamma   90.00
#
_symmetry.space_group_name_H-M   'P 1'
#
loop_
_entity.id
_entity.type
_entity.pdbx_description
1 polymer ?
#
loop_
_entity_poly.entity_id
_entity_poly.type
_entity_poly.pdbx_seq_one_letter_code
_entity_poly.pdbx_strand_id
1 'polypeptide(L)'
;TDGSFKLNEDSIKNIEILNKISSYGIKVIISFGFNQNGFFDILSGTFIDYVEKYKDHDSILLWELGNEYNYHPEWFGGDIANWYKALNDASKKIHMIDKHHPVSTAHGDLPDEQARSLVSDIDMWGVNVYRWDQPVSILEQWAEVSDKPIYFAELGSDSYMTITRDIYEEGISELAQADANKIMLDAVIDNIELSAGTVIFQFADGLWKAGNPSKQDVGGWAPNSSG
;
A
#
# COMPACT_ATOMS: atom_id res chain seq x y z
N THR A 1 -2.18 -4.09 -1.95
CA THR A 1 -2.99 -4.51 -3.09
C THR A 1 -2.59 -5.91 -3.48
N ASP A 2 -3.44 -6.88 -3.18
CA ASP A 2 -3.35 -8.21 -3.76
C ASP A 2 -3.68 -8.18 -5.28
N GLY A 3 -3.65 -7.01 -5.83
CA GLY A 3 -3.59 -6.73 -7.24
C GLY A 3 -2.21 -7.08 -7.73
N SER A 4 -1.87 -8.35 -7.58
CA SER A 4 -0.79 -8.97 -8.28
C SER A 4 -0.76 -8.48 -9.73
N PHE A 5 -0.01 -7.44 -9.99
CA PHE A 5 0.75 -7.44 -11.21
C PHE A 5 1.60 -8.71 -11.10
N LYS A 6 1.06 -9.83 -11.54
CA LYS A 6 1.87 -10.98 -11.91
C LYS A 6 2.70 -10.45 -13.05
N LEU A 7 3.83 -9.85 -12.71
CA LEU A 7 4.88 -9.56 -13.65
C LEU A 7 5.26 -10.94 -14.16
N ASN A 8 4.63 -11.34 -15.26
CA ASN A 8 4.90 -12.59 -15.91
C ASN A 8 6.40 -12.74 -16.10
N GLU A 9 6.88 -13.95 -16.23
CA GLU A 9 8.24 -14.33 -16.61
C GLU A 9 8.78 -13.60 -17.84
N ASP A 10 7.90 -12.92 -18.60
CA ASP A 10 8.23 -12.15 -19.76
C ASP A 10 8.89 -10.81 -19.37
N SER A 11 10.19 -10.90 -19.13
CA SER A 11 11.01 -9.75 -18.80
C SER A 11 10.99 -8.62 -19.85
N ILE A 12 10.59 -8.93 -21.09
CA ILE A 12 10.46 -7.94 -22.16
C ILE A 12 9.23 -7.08 -21.92
N LYS A 13 8.08 -7.69 -21.60
CA LYS A 13 6.86 -6.94 -21.29
C LYS A 13 7.00 -6.06 -20.06
N ASN A 14 7.72 -6.52 -19.03
CA ASN A 14 7.96 -5.73 -17.83
C ASN A 14 8.74 -4.46 -18.14
N ILE A 15 9.83 -4.56 -18.91
CA ILE A 15 10.62 -3.38 -19.28
C ILE A 15 9.82 -2.43 -20.20
N GLU A 16 9.01 -2.95 -21.10
CA GLU A 16 8.14 -2.13 -21.97
C GLU A 16 7.12 -1.34 -21.13
N ILE A 17 6.51 -1.96 -20.14
CA ILE A 17 5.57 -1.31 -19.21
C ILE A 17 6.27 -0.22 -18.42
N LEU A 18 7.41 -0.52 -17.80
CA LEU A 18 8.19 0.45 -17.04
C LEU A 18 8.65 1.63 -17.91
N ASN A 19 9.14 1.36 -19.11
CA ASN A 19 9.52 2.40 -20.07
C ASN A 19 8.32 3.27 -20.46
N LYS A 20 7.15 2.67 -20.67
CA LYS A 20 5.94 3.40 -21.00
C LYS A 20 5.50 4.31 -19.85
N ILE A 21 5.51 3.82 -18.63
CA ILE A 21 5.20 4.59 -17.41
C ILE A 21 6.19 5.75 -17.26
N SER A 22 7.50 5.47 -17.39
CA SER A 22 8.56 6.47 -17.33
C SER A 22 8.40 7.56 -18.38
N SER A 23 7.95 7.21 -19.60
CA SER A 23 7.73 8.18 -20.68
C SER A 23 6.65 9.23 -20.37
N TYR A 24 5.80 8.98 -19.40
CA TYR A 24 4.81 9.93 -18.88
C TYR A 24 5.28 10.65 -17.61
N GLY A 25 6.52 10.45 -17.16
CA GLY A 25 7.03 11.01 -15.91
C GLY A 25 6.44 10.40 -14.66
N ILE A 26 5.79 9.24 -14.78
CA ILE A 26 5.17 8.53 -13.66
C ILE A 26 6.20 7.63 -13.00
N LYS A 27 6.18 7.59 -11.67
CA LYS A 27 6.95 6.67 -10.86
C LYS A 27 6.06 5.54 -10.35
N VAL A 28 6.69 4.40 -10.01
CA VAL A 28 5.98 3.22 -9.52
C VAL A 28 6.54 2.74 -8.19
N ILE A 29 5.64 2.38 -7.30
CA ILE A 29 5.93 1.56 -6.12
C ILE A 29 5.77 0.11 -6.54
N ILE A 30 6.84 -0.67 -6.42
CA ILE A 30 6.81 -2.10 -6.72
C ILE A 30 6.59 -2.86 -5.41
N SER A 31 5.44 -3.51 -5.31
CA SER A 31 5.07 -4.30 -4.14
C SER A 31 5.34 -5.79 -4.35
N PHE A 32 6.03 -6.42 -3.40
CA PHE A 32 6.30 -7.86 -3.35
C PHE A 32 5.47 -8.50 -2.25
N GLY A 33 4.84 -9.62 -2.58
CA GLY A 33 3.95 -10.31 -1.67
C GLY A 33 4.51 -11.59 -1.07
N PHE A 34 3.74 -12.16 -0.16
CA PHE A 34 3.84 -13.54 0.24
C PHE A 34 3.11 -14.38 -0.82
N ASN A 35 3.86 -14.98 -1.73
CA ASN A 35 3.26 -15.73 -2.80
C ASN A 35 3.58 -17.23 -2.66
N GLN A 36 2.61 -17.96 -2.20
CA GLN A 36 2.69 -19.41 -2.07
C GLN A 36 2.93 -20.15 -3.41
N ASN A 37 2.70 -19.45 -4.53
CA ASN A 37 2.77 -20.02 -5.87
C ASN A 37 3.91 -19.47 -6.73
N GLY A 38 4.83 -18.67 -6.09
CA GLY A 38 5.85 -18.53 -6.89
C GLY A 38 6.84 -17.46 -7.12
N PHE A 39 6.63 -16.36 -7.78
CA PHE A 39 7.75 -15.65 -8.41
C PHE A 39 8.46 -14.64 -7.50
N PHE A 40 7.76 -13.98 -6.60
CA PHE A 40 8.31 -12.90 -5.76
C PHE A 40 7.89 -13.07 -4.30
N ASP A 41 8.40 -14.10 -3.68
CA ASP A 41 8.11 -14.41 -2.28
C ASP A 41 9.16 -13.78 -1.36
N ILE A 42 8.71 -12.96 -0.42
CA ILE A 42 9.56 -12.29 0.57
C ILE A 42 10.32 -13.31 1.44
N LEU A 43 9.68 -14.41 1.82
CA LEU A 43 10.30 -15.42 2.69
C LEU A 43 11.37 -16.22 1.96
N SER A 44 11.13 -16.60 0.72
CA SER A 44 12.11 -17.33 -0.10
C SER A 44 13.20 -16.45 -0.70
N GLY A 45 12.94 -15.14 -0.82
CA GLY A 45 13.87 -14.18 -1.40
C GLY A 45 13.85 -14.12 -2.92
N THR A 46 12.83 -14.67 -3.57
CA THR A 46 12.72 -14.67 -5.05
C THR A 46 12.53 -13.27 -5.65
N PHE A 47 12.18 -12.26 -4.86
CA PHE A 47 12.11 -10.87 -5.27
C PHE A 47 13.48 -10.24 -5.59
N ILE A 48 14.55 -10.82 -5.11
CA ILE A 48 15.92 -10.27 -5.25
C ILE A 48 16.32 -10.11 -6.72
N ASP A 49 16.07 -11.12 -7.53
CA ASP A 49 16.39 -11.06 -8.97
C ASP A 49 15.66 -9.94 -9.69
N TYR A 50 14.42 -9.65 -9.26
CA TYR A 50 13.66 -8.53 -9.81
C TYR A 50 14.26 -7.19 -9.40
N VAL A 51 14.59 -7.01 -8.12
CA VAL A 51 15.23 -5.79 -7.62
C VAL A 51 16.56 -5.57 -8.34
N GLU A 52 17.42 -6.59 -8.41
CA GLU A 52 18.72 -6.50 -9.11
C GLU A 52 18.58 -6.07 -10.57
N LYS A 53 17.55 -6.58 -11.24
CA LYS A 53 17.31 -6.31 -12.65
C LYS A 53 16.80 -4.89 -12.92
N TYR A 54 15.98 -4.33 -12.04
CA TYR A 54 15.26 -3.09 -12.30
C TYR A 54 15.65 -1.91 -11.40
N LYS A 55 16.58 -2.09 -10.47
CA LYS A 55 17.01 -1.05 -9.52
C LYS A 55 17.51 0.25 -10.17
N ASP A 56 18.01 0.17 -11.41
CA ASP A 56 18.53 1.34 -12.13
C ASP A 56 17.48 1.94 -13.10
N HIS A 57 16.22 1.49 -13.02
CA HIS A 57 15.18 1.98 -13.92
C HIS A 57 14.52 3.25 -13.37
N ASP A 58 14.51 4.31 -14.18
CA ASP A 58 14.03 5.65 -13.80
C ASP A 58 12.60 5.70 -13.25
N SER A 59 11.73 4.74 -13.59
CA SER A 59 10.36 4.73 -13.08
C SER A 59 10.22 4.20 -11.66
N ILE A 60 11.21 3.51 -11.12
CA ILE A 60 11.11 2.98 -9.75
C ILE A 60 11.14 4.14 -8.75
N LEU A 61 10.22 4.12 -7.80
CA LEU A 61 10.16 5.06 -6.69
C LEU A 61 10.69 4.43 -5.41
N LEU A 62 10.12 3.29 -5.05
CA LEU A 62 10.51 2.51 -3.88
C LEU A 62 10.09 1.04 -4.03
N TRP A 63 10.65 0.20 -3.15
CA TRP A 63 10.29 -1.21 -3.00
C TRP A 63 9.39 -1.38 -1.79
N GLU A 64 8.23 -1.99 -1.98
CA GLU A 64 7.27 -2.26 -0.92
C GLU A 64 7.17 -3.76 -0.65
N LEU A 65 7.24 -4.15 0.61
CA LEU A 65 7.28 -5.54 1.04
C LEU A 65 6.01 -5.90 1.82
N GLY A 66 5.11 -6.61 1.18
CA GLY A 66 3.86 -7.08 1.77
C GLY A 66 2.77 -6.02 1.88
N ASN A 67 1.54 -6.49 2.05
CA ASN A 67 0.36 -5.67 2.23
C ASN A 67 -0.53 -6.24 3.33
N GLU A 68 -0.71 -5.49 4.43
CA GLU A 68 -1.57 -5.84 5.56
C GLU A 68 -1.26 -7.19 6.24
N TYR A 69 -0.04 -7.69 6.11
CA TYR A 69 0.33 -8.98 6.69
C TYR A 69 0.34 -8.99 8.22
N ASN A 70 0.33 -7.82 8.83
CA ASN A 70 0.15 -7.68 10.28
C ASN A 70 -1.21 -8.19 10.79
N TYR A 71 -2.21 -8.32 9.92
CA TYR A 71 -3.51 -8.90 10.25
C TYR A 71 -3.55 -10.43 10.12
N HIS A 72 -2.46 -11.04 9.62
CA HIS A 72 -2.42 -12.46 9.26
C HIS A 72 -1.30 -13.24 9.97
N PRO A 73 -1.26 -13.25 11.32
CA PRO A 73 -0.24 -14.00 12.05
C PRO A 73 -0.25 -15.50 11.70
N GLU A 74 -1.40 -16.05 11.30
CA GLU A 74 -1.56 -17.45 10.88
C GLU A 74 -0.70 -17.82 9.67
N TRP A 75 -0.34 -16.86 8.82
CA TRP A 75 0.56 -17.08 7.69
C TRP A 75 2.02 -17.21 8.13
N PHE A 76 2.32 -16.80 9.34
CA PHE A 76 3.67 -16.75 9.91
C PHE A 76 3.82 -17.63 11.15
N GLY A 77 3.09 -18.76 11.18
CA GLY A 77 3.15 -19.73 12.27
C GLY A 77 2.43 -19.29 13.55
N GLY A 78 1.49 -18.34 13.45
CA GLY A 78 0.69 -17.84 14.55
C GLY A 78 1.37 -16.73 15.37
N ASP A 79 2.57 -16.29 14.98
CA ASP A 79 3.29 -15.21 15.66
C ASP A 79 3.69 -14.13 14.64
N ILE A 80 3.09 -12.96 14.76
CA ILE A 80 3.34 -11.84 13.88
C ILE A 80 4.79 -11.33 13.94
N ALA A 81 5.51 -11.59 15.02
CA ALA A 81 6.92 -11.26 15.12
C ALA A 81 7.76 -11.96 14.03
N ASN A 82 7.32 -13.11 13.54
CA ASN A 82 7.99 -13.81 12.43
C ASN A 82 7.87 -13.03 11.12
N TRP A 83 6.71 -12.40 10.87
CA TRP A 83 6.56 -11.47 9.75
C TRP A 83 7.49 -10.28 9.86
N TYR A 84 7.51 -9.60 11.01
CA TYR A 84 8.36 -8.43 11.21
C TYR A 84 9.85 -8.74 11.05
N LYS A 85 10.31 -9.89 11.52
CA LYS A 85 11.69 -10.35 11.27
C LYS A 85 11.96 -10.62 9.80
N ALA A 86 11.04 -11.27 9.10
CA ALA A 86 11.17 -11.54 7.67
C ALA A 86 11.19 -10.24 6.84
N LEU A 87 10.33 -9.29 7.17
CA LEU A 87 10.30 -7.95 6.59
C LEU A 87 11.64 -7.23 6.78
N ASN A 88 12.17 -7.24 7.99
CA ASN A 88 13.45 -6.62 8.30
C ASN A 88 14.62 -7.29 7.54
N ASP A 89 14.63 -8.61 7.45
CA ASP A 89 15.66 -9.35 6.73
C ASP A 89 15.56 -9.14 5.21
N ALA A 90 14.35 -9.02 4.66
CA ALA A 90 14.13 -8.69 3.25
C ALA A 90 14.60 -7.27 2.94
N SER A 91 14.33 -6.30 3.82
CA SER A 91 14.82 -4.93 3.68
C SER A 91 16.34 -4.87 3.62
N LYS A 92 17.02 -5.58 4.53
CA LYS A 92 18.50 -5.71 4.49
C LYS A 92 19.01 -6.27 3.17
N LYS A 93 18.35 -7.32 2.63
CA LYS A 93 18.74 -7.91 1.35
C LYS A 93 18.61 -6.91 0.21
N ILE A 94 17.53 -6.13 0.17
CA ILE A 94 17.38 -5.07 -0.84
C ILE A 94 18.49 -4.05 -0.69
N HIS A 95 18.76 -3.56 0.52
CA HIS A 95 19.82 -2.58 0.77
C HIS A 95 21.23 -3.06 0.41
N MET A 96 21.48 -4.37 0.34
CA MET A 96 22.77 -4.89 -0.15
C MET A 96 22.96 -4.67 -1.66
N ILE A 97 21.89 -4.65 -2.43
CA ILE A 97 21.89 -4.61 -3.90
C ILE A 97 21.41 -3.28 -4.48
N ASP A 98 20.55 -2.58 -3.77
CA ASP A 98 20.03 -1.26 -4.15
C ASP A 98 20.26 -0.28 -3.00
N LYS A 99 21.06 0.77 -3.26
CA LYS A 99 21.41 1.81 -2.29
C LYS A 99 20.62 3.11 -2.51
N HIS A 100 19.75 3.13 -3.52
CA HIS A 100 19.14 4.36 -4.00
C HIS A 100 17.66 4.43 -3.67
N HIS A 101 16.95 3.31 -3.76
CA HIS A 101 15.50 3.31 -3.55
C HIS A 101 15.16 2.92 -2.12
N PRO A 102 14.24 3.65 -1.49
CA PRO A 102 13.74 3.31 -0.16
C PRO A 102 13.01 1.97 -0.16
N VAL A 103 13.02 1.32 0.99
CA VAL A 103 12.24 0.10 1.26
C VAL A 103 11.11 0.43 2.23
N SER A 104 9.92 -0.03 1.91
CA SER A 104 8.67 0.17 2.65
C SER A 104 7.89 -1.14 2.83
N THR A 105 6.79 -1.06 3.53
CA THR A 105 5.70 -2.05 3.57
C THR A 105 4.38 -1.31 3.58
N ALA A 106 3.28 -1.94 3.14
CA ALA A 106 1.93 -1.45 3.35
C ALA A 106 1.36 -2.14 4.61
N HIS A 107 1.49 -1.47 5.75
CA HIS A 107 1.02 -1.97 7.04
C HIS A 107 -0.44 -1.60 7.27
N GLY A 108 -1.25 -2.53 7.73
CA GLY A 108 -2.62 -2.22 8.12
C GLY A 108 -2.62 -1.43 9.41
N ASP A 109 -3.11 -0.18 9.36
CA ASP A 109 -3.05 0.81 10.43
C ASP A 109 -1.61 1.16 10.87
N LEU A 110 -1.44 1.97 11.94
CA LEU A 110 -0.14 2.38 12.44
C LEU A 110 0.64 1.20 13.05
N PRO A 111 1.95 1.10 12.76
CA PRO A 111 2.81 0.09 13.37
C PRO A 111 2.92 0.27 14.88
N ASP A 112 2.67 -0.78 15.61
CA ASP A 112 2.83 -0.81 17.05
C ASP A 112 4.32 -0.82 17.48
N GLU A 113 4.56 -0.81 18.79
CA GLU A 113 5.93 -0.84 19.35
C GLU A 113 6.69 -2.10 18.92
N GLN A 114 6.03 -3.26 18.84
CA GLN A 114 6.65 -4.51 18.41
C GLN A 114 7.12 -4.41 16.96
N ALA A 115 6.26 -3.94 16.07
CA ALA A 115 6.60 -3.72 14.67
C ALA A 115 7.79 -2.77 14.54
N ARG A 116 7.72 -1.59 15.18
CA ARG A 116 8.79 -0.58 15.12
C ARG A 116 10.11 -1.10 15.67
N SER A 117 10.09 -1.90 16.74
CA SER A 117 11.31 -2.44 17.35
C SER A 117 11.97 -3.56 16.53
N LEU A 118 11.17 -4.38 15.84
CA LEU A 118 11.65 -5.52 15.07
C LEU A 118 12.04 -5.15 13.63
N VAL A 119 11.50 -4.03 13.09
CA VAL A 119 11.72 -3.60 11.70
C VAL A 119 12.55 -2.32 11.68
N SER A 120 13.84 -2.45 11.97
CA SER A 120 14.77 -1.31 12.00
C SER A 120 15.29 -0.91 10.63
N ASP A 121 15.38 -1.85 9.70
CA ASP A 121 16.02 -1.66 8.38
C ASP A 121 15.06 -1.18 7.27
N ILE A 122 13.78 -0.99 7.56
CA ILE A 122 12.86 -0.30 6.65
C ILE A 122 13.16 1.20 6.65
N ASP A 123 13.05 1.86 5.51
CA ASP A 123 13.34 3.31 5.41
C ASP A 123 12.14 4.16 5.79
N MET A 124 10.96 3.69 5.41
CA MET A 124 9.70 4.39 5.63
C MET A 124 8.55 3.41 5.82
N TRP A 125 7.49 3.86 6.47
CA TRP A 125 6.28 3.08 6.64
C TRP A 125 5.18 3.53 5.68
N GLY A 126 4.67 2.61 4.86
CA GLY A 126 3.38 2.76 4.22
C GLY A 126 2.30 2.22 5.15
N VAL A 127 1.18 2.92 5.25
CA VAL A 127 0.04 2.49 6.06
C VAL A 127 -1.25 2.53 5.26
N ASN A 128 -2.09 1.51 5.44
CA ASN A 128 -3.43 1.45 4.89
C ASN A 128 -4.39 1.93 5.97
N VAL A 129 -4.94 3.13 5.80
CA VAL A 129 -5.80 3.72 6.83
C VAL A 129 -7.03 4.33 6.21
N TYR A 130 -8.18 3.85 6.65
CA TYR A 130 -9.49 4.27 6.19
C TYR A 130 -10.25 4.91 7.34
N ARG A 131 -9.87 6.13 7.70
CA ARG A 131 -10.50 6.92 8.77
C ARG A 131 -11.26 8.13 8.21
N TRP A 132 -11.85 7.94 7.04
CA TRP A 132 -12.71 8.90 6.37
C TRP A 132 -12.05 10.27 6.19
N ASP A 133 -12.39 11.23 7.03
CA ASP A 133 -11.96 12.62 6.95
C ASP A 133 -10.84 12.98 7.94
N GLN A 134 -10.17 11.99 8.55
CA GLN A 134 -9.23 12.18 9.65
C GLN A 134 -7.79 11.67 9.40
N PRO A 135 -7.20 11.80 8.20
CA PRO A 135 -5.84 11.31 7.99
C PRO A 135 -4.79 12.07 8.82
N VAL A 136 -5.04 13.34 9.17
CA VAL A 136 -4.12 14.17 9.97
C VAL A 136 -3.87 13.54 11.33
N SER A 137 -4.89 13.02 11.99
CA SER A 137 -4.74 12.38 13.30
C SER A 137 -3.79 11.18 13.29
N ILE A 138 -3.65 10.51 12.15
CA ILE A 138 -2.71 9.42 11.96
C ILE A 138 -1.27 9.94 11.91
N LEU A 139 -1.06 11.02 11.17
CA LEU A 139 0.24 11.67 11.03
C LEU A 139 0.72 12.23 12.38
N GLU A 140 -0.18 12.86 13.12
CA GLU A 140 0.11 13.36 14.48
C GLU A 140 0.47 12.22 15.44
N GLN A 141 -0.31 11.14 15.48
CA GLN A 141 -0.03 9.95 16.29
C GLN A 141 1.31 9.31 15.91
N TRP A 142 1.64 9.28 14.61
CA TRP A 142 2.92 8.75 14.16
C TRP A 142 4.09 9.62 14.62
N ALA A 143 3.98 10.94 14.49
CA ALA A 143 5.02 11.88 14.90
C ALA A 143 5.35 11.82 16.41
N GLU A 144 4.41 11.37 17.25
CA GLU A 144 4.65 11.16 18.69
C GLU A 144 5.54 9.93 19.00
N VAL A 145 5.60 8.95 18.06
CA VAL A 145 6.21 7.64 18.34
C VAL A 145 7.36 7.27 17.42
N SER A 146 7.60 8.02 16.35
CA SER A 146 8.64 7.71 15.37
C SER A 146 9.07 8.91 14.55
N ASP A 147 10.36 8.98 14.23
CA ASP A 147 10.95 9.96 13.29
C ASP A 147 11.07 9.39 11.87
N LYS A 148 10.69 8.12 11.64
CA LYS A 148 10.73 7.54 10.29
C LYS A 148 9.65 8.15 9.42
N PRO A 149 9.94 8.43 8.14
CA PRO A 149 8.93 8.88 7.18
C PRO A 149 7.75 7.89 7.11
N ILE A 150 6.55 8.46 6.92
CA ILE A 150 5.32 7.70 6.72
C ILE A 150 4.59 8.20 5.47
N TYR A 151 3.90 7.32 4.77
CA TYR A 151 2.95 7.67 3.71
C TYR A 151 1.72 6.78 3.79
N PHE A 152 0.62 7.23 3.21
CA PHE A 152 -0.56 6.38 3.08
C PHE A 152 -0.39 5.49 1.84
N ALA A 153 -0.15 4.20 2.06
CA ALA A 153 -0.05 3.21 0.99
C ALA A 153 -1.43 2.89 0.41
N GLU A 154 -2.47 3.00 1.24
CA GLU A 154 -3.85 3.05 0.80
C GLU A 154 -4.63 4.10 1.59
N LEU A 155 -5.32 4.94 0.86
CA LEU A 155 -6.26 5.95 1.36
C LEU A 155 -7.34 6.13 0.30
N GLY A 156 -8.58 6.29 0.71
CA GLY A 156 -9.65 6.50 -0.26
C GLY A 156 -11.03 6.25 0.31
N SER A 157 -12.02 6.44 -0.53
CA SER A 157 -13.42 6.19 -0.23
C SER A 157 -14.08 5.48 -1.41
N ASP A 158 -15.00 4.58 -1.12
CA ASP A 158 -15.82 3.98 -2.15
C ASP A 158 -16.93 4.93 -2.64
N SER A 159 -17.63 4.52 -3.68
CA SER A 159 -18.74 5.30 -4.27
C SER A 159 -20.11 4.91 -3.72
N TYR A 160 -20.20 4.09 -2.66
CA TYR A 160 -21.46 3.63 -2.14
C TYR A 160 -21.74 4.16 -0.73
N MET A 161 -22.81 4.94 -0.60
CA MET A 161 -23.32 5.41 0.69
C MET A 161 -24.28 4.37 1.28
N THR A 162 -23.93 3.83 2.44
CA THR A 162 -24.80 2.86 3.15
C THR A 162 -25.95 3.53 3.88
N ILE A 163 -25.87 4.83 4.09
CA ILE A 163 -26.91 5.67 4.68
C ILE A 163 -26.95 7.03 4.00
N THR A 164 -28.08 7.68 4.02
CA THR A 164 -28.17 9.11 3.67
C THR A 164 -27.45 9.95 4.72
N ARG A 165 -26.54 10.81 4.27
CA ARG A 165 -25.80 11.75 5.11
C ARG A 165 -25.64 13.09 4.41
N ASP A 166 -26.07 14.15 5.04
CA ASP A 166 -25.99 15.52 4.50
C ASP A 166 -26.68 15.65 3.14
N ILE A 167 -25.93 15.99 2.10
CA ILE A 167 -26.41 16.11 0.72
C ILE A 167 -26.29 14.80 -0.08
N TYR A 168 -25.71 13.76 0.50
CA TYR A 168 -25.47 12.47 -0.16
C TYR A 168 -26.58 11.49 0.19
N GLU A 169 -27.27 11.01 -0.83
CA GLU A 169 -28.30 9.98 -0.66
C GLU A 169 -27.67 8.59 -0.54
N GLU A 170 -28.39 7.68 0.11
CA GLU A 170 -28.04 6.26 0.14
C GLU A 170 -27.97 5.69 -1.28
N GLY A 171 -26.96 4.83 -1.53
CA GLY A 171 -26.70 4.24 -2.82
C GLY A 171 -25.41 4.75 -3.45
N ILE A 172 -25.28 4.57 -4.75
CA ILE A 172 -24.11 5.03 -5.50
C ILE A 172 -24.06 6.56 -5.51
N SER A 173 -22.96 7.10 -5.02
CA SER A 173 -22.70 8.54 -4.96
C SER A 173 -21.25 8.84 -5.28
N GLU A 174 -20.93 9.00 -6.57
CA GLU A 174 -19.60 9.42 -7.02
C GLU A 174 -19.23 10.81 -6.48
N LEU A 175 -20.20 11.66 -6.20
CA LEU A 175 -19.97 12.95 -5.57
C LEU A 175 -19.44 12.79 -4.14
N ALA A 176 -20.05 11.92 -3.34
CA ALA A 176 -19.59 11.63 -1.98
C ALA A 176 -18.17 11.08 -1.99
N GLN A 177 -17.87 10.18 -2.92
CA GLN A 177 -16.51 9.64 -3.13
C GLN A 177 -15.52 10.74 -3.49
N ALA A 178 -15.87 11.60 -4.44
CA ALA A 178 -14.99 12.68 -4.89
C ALA A 178 -14.70 13.67 -3.78
N ASP A 179 -15.73 14.08 -3.03
CA ASP A 179 -15.59 15.03 -1.93
C ASP A 179 -14.76 14.45 -0.77
N ALA A 180 -14.98 13.17 -0.42
CA ALA A 180 -14.19 12.50 0.60
C ALA A 180 -12.72 12.36 0.18
N ASN A 181 -12.45 11.90 -1.02
CA ASN A 181 -11.09 11.79 -1.54
C ASN A 181 -10.40 13.17 -1.58
N LYS A 182 -11.13 14.21 -1.97
CA LYS A 182 -10.59 15.58 -1.95
C LYS A 182 -10.22 16.03 -0.54
N ILE A 183 -11.10 15.84 0.45
CA ILE A 183 -10.83 16.18 1.84
C ILE A 183 -9.57 15.46 2.36
N MET A 184 -9.46 14.17 2.10
CA MET A 184 -8.30 13.37 2.51
C MET A 184 -7.02 13.82 1.82
N LEU A 185 -7.06 14.09 0.52
CA LEU A 185 -5.90 14.57 -0.24
C LEU A 185 -5.45 15.95 0.23
N ASP A 186 -6.37 16.90 0.40
CA ASP A 186 -6.07 18.23 0.92
C ASP A 186 -5.41 18.13 2.31
N ALA A 187 -5.96 17.27 3.18
CA ALA A 187 -5.39 17.08 4.51
C ALA A 187 -3.95 16.52 4.49
N VAL A 188 -3.63 15.61 3.57
CA VAL A 188 -2.24 15.11 3.41
C VAL A 188 -1.34 16.19 2.82
N ILE A 189 -1.80 16.94 1.82
CA ILE A 189 -1.03 18.02 1.18
C ILE A 189 -0.74 19.15 2.17
N ASP A 190 -1.73 19.54 2.95
CA ASP A 190 -1.59 20.61 3.96
C ASP A 190 -0.66 20.22 5.13
N ASN A 191 -0.36 18.93 5.28
CA ASN A 191 0.53 18.37 6.30
C ASN A 191 1.71 17.59 5.68
N ILE A 192 2.24 18.07 4.58
CA ILE A 192 3.33 17.39 3.84
C ILE A 192 4.63 17.29 4.64
N GLU A 193 4.83 18.07 5.67
CA GLU A 193 5.95 17.96 6.59
C GLU A 193 5.88 16.71 7.49
N LEU A 194 4.68 16.15 7.65
CA LEU A 194 4.44 14.94 8.44
C LEU A 194 4.26 13.69 7.57
N SER A 195 4.02 13.85 6.25
CA SER A 195 3.73 12.76 5.34
C SER A 195 4.61 12.78 4.10
N ALA A 196 5.12 11.64 3.70
CA ALA A 196 5.82 11.49 2.42
C ALA A 196 4.87 11.41 1.21
N GLY A 197 3.56 11.34 1.43
CA GLY A 197 2.55 11.32 0.38
C GLY A 197 1.41 10.33 0.61
N THR A 198 0.67 10.07 -0.45
CA THR A 198 -0.45 9.11 -0.43
C THR A 198 -0.67 8.44 -1.77
N VAL A 199 -1.22 7.22 -1.72
CA VAL A 199 -1.75 6.49 -2.86
C VAL A 199 -3.24 6.30 -2.65
N ILE A 200 -4.05 6.74 -3.61
CA ILE A 200 -5.50 6.54 -3.56
C ILE A 200 -5.84 5.13 -4.00
N PHE A 201 -6.54 4.41 -3.16
CA PHE A 201 -7.11 3.12 -3.46
C PHE A 201 -8.58 3.30 -3.89
N GLN A 202 -8.93 3.04 -5.18
CA GLN A 202 -8.04 2.57 -6.23
C GLN A 202 -8.43 3.18 -7.60
N PHE A 203 -7.61 2.93 -8.62
CA PHE A 203 -7.79 3.50 -9.97
C PHE A 203 -9.01 2.94 -10.71
N ALA A 204 -9.40 1.70 -10.45
CA ALA A 204 -10.52 1.03 -11.13
C ALA A 204 -11.35 0.21 -10.13
N ASP A 205 -12.62 -0.04 -10.47
CA ASP A 205 -13.52 -0.81 -9.63
C ASP A 205 -12.96 -2.18 -9.25
N GLY A 206 -12.91 -2.46 -7.97
CA GLY A 206 -12.46 -3.74 -7.41
C GLY A 206 -13.57 -4.79 -7.35
N LEU A 207 -14.20 -5.11 -8.48
CA LEU A 207 -15.33 -6.08 -8.53
C LEU A 207 -15.03 -7.43 -7.88
N TRP A 208 -13.75 -7.81 -7.82
CA TRP A 208 -13.29 -9.02 -7.17
C TRP A 208 -13.48 -9.02 -5.64
N LYS A 209 -13.54 -7.87 -5.00
CA LYS A 209 -13.76 -7.74 -3.55
C LYS A 209 -15.13 -8.25 -3.13
N ALA A 210 -16.14 -8.09 -3.98
CA ALA A 210 -17.49 -8.61 -3.78
C ALA A 210 -17.59 -10.13 -3.92
N GLY A 211 -16.51 -10.82 -4.24
CA GLY A 211 -16.53 -12.25 -4.56
C GLY A 211 -17.21 -12.58 -5.88
N ASN A 212 -17.58 -11.57 -6.67
CA ASN A 212 -18.21 -11.73 -7.99
C ASN A 212 -17.53 -10.82 -9.01
N PRO A 213 -16.78 -11.37 -10.00
CA PRO A 213 -15.98 -10.58 -10.93
C PRO A 213 -16.80 -9.73 -11.91
N SER A 214 -18.11 -9.87 -11.93
CA SER A 214 -18.99 -9.19 -12.88
C SER A 214 -20.05 -8.31 -12.23
N LYS A 215 -20.08 -8.23 -10.90
CA LYS A 215 -21.13 -7.49 -10.18
C LYS A 215 -20.52 -6.77 -8.99
N GLN A 216 -20.75 -5.47 -8.93
CA GLN A 216 -20.35 -4.63 -7.80
C GLN A 216 -21.11 -5.04 -6.53
N ASP A 217 -20.41 -5.10 -5.40
CA ASP A 217 -21.02 -5.22 -4.09
C ASP A 217 -21.60 -3.87 -3.67
N VAL A 218 -22.80 -3.93 -3.12
CA VAL A 218 -23.51 -2.74 -2.62
C VAL A 218 -23.71 -2.81 -1.10
N GLY A 219 -23.01 -3.71 -0.44
CA GLY A 219 -23.17 -4.01 0.98
C GLY A 219 -22.14 -3.37 1.89
N GLY A 220 -21.70 -2.14 1.65
CA GLY A 220 -20.68 -1.45 2.44
C GLY A 220 -20.92 -1.49 3.95
N TRP A 221 -19.84 -1.53 4.72
CA TRP A 221 -19.86 -1.67 6.20
C TRP A 221 -20.22 -0.38 6.91
N ALA A 222 -19.81 0.73 6.36
CA ALA A 222 -20.00 2.05 6.91
C ALA A 222 -20.14 3.06 5.78
N PRO A 223 -20.68 4.26 6.06
CA PRO A 223 -20.69 5.32 5.08
C PRO A 223 -19.29 5.53 4.53
N ASN A 224 -19.14 5.44 3.21
CA ASN A 224 -17.87 5.59 2.49
C ASN A 224 -16.75 4.64 2.94
N SER A 225 -17.06 3.45 3.33
CA SER A 225 -16.02 2.45 3.53
C SER A 225 -15.49 1.97 2.18
N SER A 226 -14.25 1.56 2.15
CA SER A 226 -13.62 1.03 0.94
C SER A 226 -14.06 -0.39 0.58
N GLY A 227 -15.15 -0.85 1.08
CA GLY A 227 -15.75 -2.11 0.72
C GLY A 227 -15.79 -3.18 1.64
#